data_bde8e36ddf0f5444b8049442138ea1cf
#
_entry.id   bde8e36ddf0f5444b8049442138ea1cf
#
_cell.length_a   1.000
_cell.length_b   1.000
_cell.length_c   1.000
_cell.angle_alpha   90.00
_cell.angle_beta   90.00
_cell.angle_gamma   90.00
#
_symmetry.space_group_name_H-M   'P 1'
#
loop_
_entity.id
_entity.type
_entity.pdbx_description
1 polymer ?
#
loop_
_entity_poly.entity_id
_entity_poly.type
_entity_poly.pdbx_seq_one_letter_code
_entity_poly.pdbx_strand_id
1 'polypeptide(L)'
;EKHIQDIIGLRIVLYYSDDLSIGQKIMKDTFLMLGTWEKTENKEDQFSASKINGVFWIPEEFMAGYKIPETELPLDPVFELQFRTMFFEGWHEIEHDMRYKTNFADDAFWKGNPDLSRILNCIVANLELCDWSMIHLFDQLAEYHYKEKNWEMMLKSKFRLRISDQHLSEDFI
;
A
#
# COMPACT_ATOMS: atom_id res chain seq x y z
N GLU A 1 0.26 -24.99 16.89
CA GLU A 1 0.83 -23.86 17.68
C GLU A 1 0.77 -22.62 16.83
N LYS A 2 0.35 -21.49 17.42
CA LYS A 2 0.36 -20.20 16.71
C LYS A 2 1.78 -19.63 16.80
N HIS A 3 2.45 -19.49 15.67
CA HIS A 3 3.74 -18.81 15.58
C HIS A 3 3.55 -17.30 15.57
N ILE A 4 4.48 -16.58 16.17
CA ILE A 4 4.51 -15.11 16.16
C ILE A 4 5.31 -14.68 14.92
N GLN A 5 4.68 -13.93 14.01
CA GLN A 5 5.22 -13.60 12.68
C GLN A 5 5.28 -12.09 12.42
N ASP A 6 4.85 -11.27 13.37
CA ASP A 6 4.69 -9.81 13.23
C ASP A 6 5.63 -8.99 14.14
N ILE A 7 6.74 -9.59 14.60
CA ILE A 7 7.73 -8.88 15.40
C ILE A 7 8.44 -7.80 14.59
N ILE A 8 8.70 -8.07 13.31
CA ILE A 8 9.28 -7.10 12.38
C ILE A 8 8.21 -6.74 11.37
N GLY A 9 7.75 -5.51 11.44
CA GLY A 9 6.80 -4.94 10.49
C GLY A 9 7.48 -3.89 9.62
N LEU A 10 7.35 -4.04 8.30
CA LEU A 10 7.78 -3.06 7.31
C LEU A 10 6.55 -2.50 6.61
N ARG A 11 6.58 -1.21 6.29
CA ARG A 11 5.51 -0.57 5.53
C ARG A 11 6.09 0.16 4.33
N ILE A 12 5.53 -0.12 3.15
CA ILE A 12 5.84 0.59 1.92
C ILE A 12 4.60 1.40 1.54
N VAL A 13 4.77 2.72 1.50
CA VAL A 13 3.71 3.65 1.09
C VAL A 13 3.97 4.05 -0.35
N LEU A 14 3.06 3.68 -1.23
CA LEU A 14 3.09 4.01 -2.66
C LEU A 14 2.26 5.26 -2.92
N TYR A 15 2.62 6.01 -3.94
CA TYR A 15 1.84 7.19 -4.32
C TYR A 15 0.52 6.80 -4.99
N TYR A 16 0.51 5.71 -5.76
CA TYR A 16 -0.62 5.32 -6.60
C TYR A 16 -0.98 3.85 -6.41
N SER A 17 -2.26 3.55 -6.49
CA SER A 17 -2.78 2.19 -6.26
C SER A 17 -2.40 1.20 -7.38
N ASP A 18 -2.21 1.66 -8.61
CA ASP A 18 -1.78 0.81 -9.72
C ASP A 18 -0.32 0.34 -9.61
N ASP A 19 0.52 1.02 -8.80
CA ASP A 19 1.88 0.59 -8.50
C ASP A 19 1.94 -0.59 -7.51
N LEU A 20 0.84 -0.93 -6.83
CA LEU A 20 0.77 -2.04 -5.88
C LEU A 20 1.17 -3.38 -6.51
N SER A 21 0.72 -3.64 -7.73
CA SER A 21 1.05 -4.89 -8.45
C SER A 21 2.54 -5.01 -8.74
N ILE A 22 3.18 -3.89 -9.08
CA ILE A 22 4.62 -3.81 -9.34
C ILE A 22 5.37 -4.04 -8.03
N GLY A 23 4.99 -3.36 -6.96
CA GLY A 23 5.57 -3.54 -5.63
C GLY A 23 5.49 -4.99 -5.15
N GLN A 24 4.32 -5.62 -5.27
CA GLN A 24 4.11 -7.03 -4.93
C GLN A 24 5.02 -7.96 -5.74
N LYS A 25 5.18 -7.69 -7.03
CA LYS A 25 6.07 -8.47 -7.89
C LYS A 25 7.52 -8.33 -7.46
N ILE A 26 8.01 -7.11 -7.26
CA ILE A 26 9.39 -6.85 -6.81
C ILE A 26 9.67 -7.60 -5.52
N MET A 27 8.77 -7.55 -4.54
CA MET A 27 8.97 -8.23 -3.26
C MET A 27 9.02 -9.75 -3.41
N LYS A 28 8.16 -10.35 -4.24
CA LYS A 28 8.20 -11.79 -4.53
C LYS A 28 9.44 -12.23 -5.29
N ASP A 29 9.97 -11.37 -6.16
CA ASP A 29 11.18 -11.66 -6.93
C ASP A 29 12.45 -11.52 -6.06
N THR A 30 12.37 -10.76 -4.96
CA THR A 30 13.50 -10.44 -4.07
C THR A 30 13.55 -11.33 -2.83
N PHE A 31 12.39 -11.65 -2.24
CA PHE A 31 12.28 -12.36 -0.97
C PHE A 31 11.40 -13.62 -1.07
N LEU A 32 11.73 -14.62 -0.28
CA LEU A 32 10.92 -15.82 -0.18
C LEU A 32 9.65 -15.53 0.64
N MET A 33 8.50 -15.61 0.00
CA MET A 33 7.21 -15.35 0.65
C MET A 33 6.72 -16.56 1.44
N LEU A 34 6.24 -16.33 2.65
CA LEU A 34 5.52 -17.31 3.45
C LEU A 34 4.01 -17.14 3.21
N GLY A 35 3.39 -18.14 2.62
CA GLY A 35 1.96 -18.10 2.31
C GLY A 35 1.59 -17.27 1.08
N THR A 36 0.55 -16.48 1.17
CA THR A 36 0.01 -15.65 0.10
C THR A 36 -0.26 -14.23 0.58
N TRP A 37 -0.43 -13.29 -0.35
CA TRP A 37 -0.85 -11.94 -0.02
C TRP A 37 -2.24 -11.95 0.63
N GLU A 38 -2.34 -11.31 1.78
CA GLU A 38 -3.62 -10.99 2.40
C GLU A 38 -4.10 -9.64 1.89
N LYS A 39 -5.32 -9.63 1.38
CA LYS A 39 -6.00 -8.42 0.91
C LYS A 39 -7.24 -8.16 1.75
N THR A 40 -7.52 -6.90 2.03
CA THR A 40 -8.82 -6.55 2.60
C THR A 40 -9.91 -6.93 1.61
N GLU A 41 -10.87 -7.72 2.05
CA GLU A 41 -12.07 -7.99 1.25
C GLU A 41 -12.92 -6.72 1.22
N ASN A 42 -13.10 -6.18 0.02
CA ASN A 42 -14.06 -5.10 -0.19
C ASN A 42 -15.46 -5.70 -0.20
N LYS A 43 -16.29 -5.25 0.72
CA LYS A 43 -17.72 -5.57 0.71
C LYS A 43 -18.44 -4.58 -0.21
N GLU A 44 -19.47 -5.05 -0.91
CA GLU A 44 -20.22 -4.23 -1.88
C GLU A 44 -20.85 -2.98 -1.24
N ASP A 45 -21.17 -3.06 0.05
CA ASP A 45 -21.88 -2.04 0.81
C ASP A 45 -20.98 -1.20 1.74
N GLN A 46 -19.66 -1.48 1.75
CA GLN A 46 -18.74 -0.82 2.66
C GLN A 46 -17.41 -0.50 1.99
N PHE A 47 -17.05 0.78 1.95
CA PHE A 47 -15.72 1.21 1.56
C PHE A 47 -14.73 0.94 2.69
N SER A 48 -13.59 0.39 2.35
CA SER A 48 -12.51 0.14 3.30
C SER A 48 -11.16 0.42 2.66
N ALA A 49 -10.23 0.92 3.45
CA ALA A 49 -8.87 1.14 2.98
C ALA A 49 -8.25 -0.19 2.48
N SER A 50 -7.80 -0.20 1.24
CA SER A 50 -7.13 -1.36 0.67
C SER A 50 -5.84 -1.65 1.44
N LYS A 51 -5.81 -2.80 2.10
CA LYS A 51 -4.64 -3.29 2.82
C LYS A 51 -4.11 -4.50 2.08
N ILE A 52 -2.82 -4.51 1.79
CA ILE A 52 -2.14 -5.67 1.22
C ILE A 52 -0.97 -5.98 2.14
N ASN A 53 -1.06 -7.13 2.79
CA ASN A 53 -0.03 -7.60 3.69
C ASN A 53 0.56 -8.90 3.14
N GLY A 54 1.84 -9.13 3.41
CA GLY A 54 2.53 -10.37 3.08
C GLY A 54 3.60 -10.66 4.11
N VAL A 55 3.87 -11.93 4.35
CA VAL A 55 4.92 -12.38 5.26
C VAL A 55 6.06 -12.96 4.45
N PHE A 56 7.29 -12.59 4.78
CA PHE A 56 8.49 -13.00 4.06
C PHE A 56 9.55 -13.52 5.01
N TRP A 57 10.31 -14.49 4.56
CA TRP A 57 11.48 -14.97 5.28
C TRP A 57 12.59 -13.92 5.26
N ILE A 58 13.24 -13.73 6.42
CA ILE A 58 14.44 -12.90 6.51
C ILE A 58 15.58 -13.68 5.83
N PRO A 59 16.29 -13.08 4.84
CA PRO A 59 17.42 -13.74 4.21
C PRO A 59 18.51 -14.11 5.22
N GLU A 60 19.17 -15.25 5.03
CA GLU A 60 20.20 -15.75 5.93
C GLU A 60 21.34 -14.77 6.14
N GLU A 61 21.67 -13.99 5.12
CA GLU A 61 22.70 -12.95 5.18
C GLU A 61 22.42 -11.86 6.22
N PHE A 62 21.14 -11.54 6.45
CA PHE A 62 20.73 -10.58 7.49
C PHE A 62 20.61 -11.24 8.86
N MET A 63 20.58 -12.56 8.93
CA MET A 63 20.57 -13.31 10.17
C MET A 63 21.99 -13.60 10.69
N ALA A 64 23.03 -13.34 9.89
CA ALA A 64 24.43 -13.57 10.27
C ALA A 64 24.80 -12.74 11.51
N GLY A 65 25.06 -13.43 12.64
CA GLY A 65 25.37 -12.81 13.92
C GLY A 65 24.19 -12.61 14.87
N TYR A 66 22.96 -12.82 14.41
CA TYR A 66 21.77 -12.86 15.27
C TYR A 66 21.45 -14.32 15.65
N LYS A 67 21.43 -14.57 16.95
CA LYS A 67 20.79 -15.79 17.47
C LYS A 67 19.38 -15.41 17.87
N ILE A 68 18.38 -16.04 17.28
CA ILE A 68 17.01 -15.97 17.81
C ILE A 68 17.11 -16.50 19.25
N PRO A 69 16.72 -15.72 20.26
CA PRO A 69 16.74 -16.21 21.62
C PRO A 69 15.96 -17.51 21.71
N GLU A 70 16.51 -18.52 22.41
CA GLU A 70 15.75 -19.70 22.80
C GLU A 70 14.67 -19.25 23.80
N THR A 71 13.52 -18.83 23.25
CA THR A 71 12.36 -18.44 24.03
C THR A 71 11.33 -19.55 23.94
N GLU A 72 10.49 -19.68 24.95
CA GLU A 72 9.33 -20.58 24.90
C GLU A 72 8.28 -20.14 23.87
N LEU A 73 8.49 -18.96 23.25
CA LEU A 73 7.63 -18.42 22.22
C LEU A 73 8.08 -18.91 20.84
N PRO A 74 7.18 -19.49 20.06
CA PRO A 74 7.49 -19.94 18.71
C PRO A 74 7.63 -18.74 17.77
N LEU A 75 8.85 -18.22 17.64
CA LEU A 75 9.20 -17.09 16.78
C LEU A 75 9.69 -17.59 15.43
N ASP A 76 9.08 -17.11 14.36
CA ASP A 76 9.58 -17.33 13.00
C ASP A 76 10.55 -16.22 12.58
N PRO A 77 11.65 -16.52 11.85
CA PRO A 77 12.56 -15.52 11.30
C PRO A 77 11.95 -14.88 10.04
N VAL A 78 10.84 -14.18 10.24
CA VAL A 78 10.08 -13.54 9.17
C VAL A 78 9.81 -12.09 9.49
N PHE A 79 9.44 -11.31 8.46
CA PHE A 79 8.91 -9.97 8.60
C PHE A 79 7.57 -9.85 7.88
N GLU A 80 6.67 -9.07 8.45
CA GLU A 80 5.44 -8.67 7.79
C GLU A 80 5.72 -7.43 6.93
N LEU A 81 5.28 -7.46 5.68
CA LEU A 81 5.29 -6.31 4.79
C LEU A 81 3.87 -5.84 4.54
N GLN A 82 3.65 -4.55 4.74
CA GLN A 82 2.40 -3.88 4.48
C GLN A 82 2.56 -2.90 3.33
N PHE A 83 1.73 -3.05 2.29
CA PHE A 83 1.57 -2.03 1.25
C PHE A 83 0.37 -1.14 1.57
N ARG A 84 0.58 0.16 1.41
CA ARG A 84 -0.44 1.20 1.52
C ARG A 84 -0.28 2.20 0.39
N THR A 85 -1.33 2.92 0.05
CA THR A 85 -1.23 4.13 -0.75
C THR A 85 -1.22 5.37 0.15
N MET A 86 -0.69 6.48 -0.37
CA MET A 86 -0.51 7.71 0.41
C MET A 86 -1.84 8.22 1.02
N PHE A 87 -2.93 8.15 0.26
CA PHE A 87 -4.24 8.59 0.76
C PHE A 87 -4.76 7.68 1.87
N PHE A 88 -4.62 6.37 1.71
CA PHE A 88 -5.09 5.42 2.71
C PHE A 88 -4.19 5.30 3.93
N GLU A 89 -2.90 5.61 3.78
CA GLU A 89 -2.00 5.71 4.93
C GLU A 89 -2.40 6.89 5.83
N GLY A 90 -2.58 8.08 5.24
CA GLY A 90 -3.02 9.25 6.01
C GLY A 90 -4.38 9.02 6.68
N TRP A 91 -5.32 8.39 5.96
CA TRP A 91 -6.61 8.03 6.53
C TRP A 91 -6.49 7.01 7.67
N HIS A 92 -5.68 5.98 7.51
CA HIS A 92 -5.50 4.94 8.51
C HIS A 92 -4.97 5.51 9.83
N GLU A 93 -4.01 6.42 9.79
CA GLU A 93 -3.50 7.09 10.98
C GLU A 93 -4.59 7.92 11.68
N ILE A 94 -5.40 8.65 10.91
CA ILE A 94 -6.52 9.45 11.46
C ILE A 94 -7.60 8.54 12.06
N GLU A 95 -8.00 7.49 11.34
CA GLU A 95 -9.00 6.52 11.80
C GLU A 95 -8.53 5.80 13.07
N HIS A 96 -7.26 5.37 13.06
CA HIS A 96 -6.64 4.73 14.22
C HIS A 96 -6.67 5.65 15.44
N ASP A 97 -6.28 6.91 15.29
CA ASP A 97 -6.31 7.88 16.37
C ASP A 97 -7.73 8.12 16.90
N MET A 98 -8.71 8.23 16.02
CA MET A 98 -10.10 8.40 16.42
C MET A 98 -10.66 7.16 17.13
N ARG A 99 -10.31 5.96 16.69
CA ARG A 99 -10.85 4.71 17.25
C ARG A 99 -10.16 4.26 18.51
N TYR A 100 -8.83 4.45 18.62
CA TYR A 100 -8.03 3.85 19.70
C TYR A 100 -7.49 4.85 20.72
N LYS A 101 -7.17 6.07 20.34
CA LYS A 101 -6.63 7.08 21.28
C LYS A 101 -7.71 7.85 22.04
N THR A 102 -8.89 7.93 21.49
CA THR A 102 -10.06 8.46 22.22
C THR A 102 -10.75 7.31 22.93
N ASN A 103 -11.38 7.56 24.09
CA ASN A 103 -12.16 6.54 24.81
C ASN A 103 -13.38 6.01 24.00
N PHE A 104 -13.39 6.24 22.70
CA PHE A 104 -14.36 5.73 21.71
C PHE A 104 -13.91 4.43 21.03
N ALA A 105 -12.91 3.74 21.60
CA ALA A 105 -12.45 2.43 21.12
C ALA A 105 -13.52 1.32 21.21
N ASP A 106 -14.65 1.61 21.83
CA ASP A 106 -15.74 0.65 21.96
C ASP A 106 -16.49 0.52 20.63
N ASP A 107 -16.45 -0.67 20.05
CA ASP A 107 -17.28 -1.06 18.91
C ASP A 107 -18.76 -0.72 19.11
N ALA A 108 -19.22 -0.71 20.36
CA ALA A 108 -20.58 -0.34 20.73
C ALA A 108 -20.88 1.13 20.41
N PHE A 109 -19.90 2.05 20.59
CA PHE A 109 -20.08 3.45 20.22
C PHE A 109 -20.38 3.62 18.74
N TRP A 110 -19.57 3.00 17.87
CA TRP A 110 -19.73 3.11 16.42
C TRP A 110 -21.00 2.41 15.92
N LYS A 111 -21.36 1.27 16.51
CA LYS A 111 -22.65 0.59 16.24
C LYS A 111 -23.85 1.39 16.71
N GLY A 112 -23.69 2.14 17.81
CA GLY A 112 -24.73 3.03 18.35
C GLY A 112 -24.87 4.36 17.60
N ASN A 113 -23.90 4.71 16.74
CA ASN A 113 -23.86 5.97 16.00
C ASN A 113 -23.72 5.75 14.49
N PRO A 114 -24.74 5.21 13.82
CA PRO A 114 -24.66 4.85 12.40
C PRO A 114 -24.37 6.04 11.48
N ASP A 115 -24.80 7.25 11.84
CA ASP A 115 -24.53 8.46 11.06
C ASP A 115 -23.04 8.81 11.03
N LEU A 116 -22.34 8.66 12.16
CA LEU A 116 -20.88 8.89 12.23
C LEU A 116 -20.13 7.84 11.43
N SER A 117 -20.52 6.57 11.53
CA SER A 117 -19.96 5.48 10.74
C SER A 117 -20.15 5.72 9.23
N ARG A 118 -21.30 6.26 8.85
CA ARG A 118 -21.61 6.62 7.47
C ARG A 118 -20.74 7.77 6.95
N ILE A 119 -20.49 8.78 7.79
CA ILE A 119 -19.57 9.89 7.46
C ILE A 119 -18.16 9.35 7.21
N LEU A 120 -17.64 8.46 8.07
CA LEU A 120 -16.35 7.84 7.89
C LEU A 120 -16.28 7.07 6.55
N ASN A 121 -17.32 6.30 6.25
CA ASN A 121 -17.42 5.54 5.00
C ASN A 121 -17.43 6.47 3.77
N CYS A 122 -18.12 7.62 3.84
CA CYS A 122 -18.09 8.62 2.77
C CYS A 122 -16.70 9.23 2.57
N ILE A 123 -15.94 9.44 3.64
CA ILE A 123 -14.57 9.96 3.53
C ILE A 123 -13.68 8.94 2.79
N VAL A 124 -13.74 7.65 3.16
CA VAL A 124 -12.99 6.59 2.49
C VAL A 124 -13.34 6.51 1.00
N ALA A 125 -14.64 6.59 0.67
CA ALA A 125 -15.11 6.62 -0.73
C ALA A 125 -14.55 7.81 -1.52
N ASN A 126 -14.49 9.00 -0.91
CA ASN A 126 -13.89 10.18 -1.54
C ASN A 126 -12.37 10.01 -1.76
N LEU A 127 -11.66 9.40 -0.82
CA LEU A 127 -10.22 9.13 -0.97
C LEU A 127 -9.96 8.13 -2.11
N GLU A 128 -10.78 7.10 -2.24
CA GLU A 128 -10.72 6.14 -3.35
C GLU A 128 -10.99 6.84 -4.69
N LEU A 129 -11.99 7.71 -4.74
CA LEU A 129 -12.28 8.51 -5.93
C LEU A 129 -11.11 9.47 -6.28
N CYS A 130 -10.47 10.07 -5.28
CA CYS A 130 -9.27 10.89 -5.49
C CYS A 130 -8.11 10.09 -6.09
N ASP A 131 -7.86 8.89 -5.56
CA ASP A 131 -6.80 8.00 -6.07
C ASP A 131 -7.03 7.64 -7.54
N TRP A 132 -8.23 7.20 -7.89
CA TRP A 132 -8.61 6.92 -9.28
C TRP A 132 -8.54 8.15 -10.20
N SER A 133 -8.99 9.30 -9.70
CA SER A 133 -8.96 10.55 -10.46
C SER A 133 -7.54 11.00 -10.79
N MET A 134 -6.59 10.79 -9.87
CA MET A 134 -5.19 11.10 -10.10
C MET A 134 -4.56 10.20 -11.17
N ILE A 135 -4.84 8.89 -11.13
CA ILE A 135 -4.37 7.96 -12.17
C ILE A 135 -4.94 8.37 -13.53
N HIS A 136 -6.24 8.65 -13.58
CA HIS A 136 -6.90 9.10 -14.80
C HIS A 136 -6.33 10.42 -15.35
N LEU A 137 -5.98 11.37 -14.46
CA LEU A 137 -5.33 12.63 -14.86
C LEU A 137 -3.99 12.38 -15.57
N PHE A 138 -3.16 11.46 -15.08
CA PHE A 138 -1.91 11.10 -15.73
C PHE A 138 -2.13 10.43 -17.09
N ASP A 139 -3.17 9.62 -17.24
CA ASP A 139 -3.54 9.04 -18.52
C ASP A 139 -3.98 10.11 -19.52
N GLN A 140 -4.76 11.10 -19.09
CA GLN A 140 -5.16 12.24 -19.92
C GLN A 140 -3.96 13.11 -20.34
N LEU A 141 -3.02 13.34 -19.42
CA LEU A 141 -1.78 14.06 -19.74
C LEU A 141 -0.93 13.29 -20.77
N ALA A 142 -0.82 11.98 -20.61
CA ALA A 142 -0.11 11.13 -21.56
C ALA A 142 -0.78 11.18 -22.95
N GLU A 143 -2.11 11.09 -23.01
CA GLU A 143 -2.86 11.21 -24.27
C GLU A 143 -2.68 12.58 -24.93
N TYR A 144 -2.71 13.66 -24.14
CA TYR A 144 -2.45 15.00 -24.64
C TYR A 144 -1.07 15.09 -25.30
N HIS A 145 -0.02 14.67 -24.61
CA HIS A 145 1.35 14.68 -25.12
C HIS A 145 1.55 13.76 -26.33
N TYR A 146 0.83 12.64 -26.38
CA TYR A 146 0.80 11.76 -27.54
C TYR A 146 0.26 12.49 -28.79
N LYS A 147 -0.85 13.21 -28.67
CA LYS A 147 -1.45 14.00 -29.76
C LYS A 147 -0.52 15.12 -30.24
N GLU A 148 0.21 15.73 -29.31
CA GLU A 148 1.21 16.76 -29.60
C GLU A 148 2.55 16.17 -30.13
N LYS A 149 2.66 14.84 -30.27
CA LYS A 149 3.88 14.13 -30.67
C LYS A 149 5.08 14.40 -29.74
N ASN A 150 4.80 14.73 -28.48
CA ASN A 150 5.81 14.91 -27.45
C ASN A 150 6.01 13.57 -26.69
N TRP A 151 6.77 12.68 -27.29
CA TRP A 151 6.96 11.32 -26.81
C TRP A 151 7.60 11.24 -25.43
N GLU A 152 8.57 12.12 -25.16
CA GLU A 152 9.23 12.20 -23.86
C GLU A 152 8.24 12.51 -22.74
N MET A 153 7.46 13.58 -22.91
CA MET A 153 6.46 13.96 -21.92
C MET A 153 5.32 12.96 -21.81
N MET A 154 4.97 12.31 -22.92
CA MET A 154 4.00 11.21 -22.93
C MET A 154 4.47 10.05 -22.05
N LEU A 155 5.73 9.60 -22.20
CA LEU A 155 6.30 8.53 -21.38
C LEU A 155 6.44 8.95 -19.92
N LYS A 156 6.90 10.17 -19.65
CA LYS A 156 6.98 10.72 -18.29
C LYS A 156 5.63 10.72 -17.61
N SER A 157 4.57 11.14 -18.31
CA SER A 157 3.22 11.15 -17.77
C SER A 157 2.66 9.74 -17.59
N LYS A 158 2.77 8.88 -18.60
CA LYS A 158 2.19 7.52 -18.56
C LYS A 158 2.80 6.64 -17.47
N PHE A 159 4.11 6.72 -17.32
CA PHE A 159 4.83 5.91 -16.33
C PHE A 159 5.21 6.67 -15.07
N ARG A 160 4.82 7.95 -14.96
CA ARG A 160 5.11 8.82 -13.80
C ARG A 160 6.61 8.85 -13.46
N LEU A 161 7.45 8.79 -14.50
CA LEU A 161 8.90 8.70 -14.37
C LEU A 161 9.51 10.07 -14.06
N ARG A 162 10.40 10.07 -13.09
CA ARG A 162 11.37 11.18 -12.92
C ARG A 162 12.59 10.85 -13.75
N ILE A 163 12.57 11.24 -15.01
CA ILE A 163 13.74 11.10 -15.86
C ILE A 163 14.65 12.28 -15.54
N SER A 164 15.93 12.01 -15.21
CA SER A 164 16.98 13.04 -15.09
C SER A 164 17.12 13.80 -16.41
N ASP A 165 17.76 14.97 -16.40
CA ASP A 165 17.89 15.92 -17.52
C ASP A 165 18.55 15.37 -18.81
N GLN A 166 18.70 14.07 -18.93
CA GLN A 166 19.12 13.39 -20.15
C GLN A 166 17.89 13.20 -21.04
N HIS A 167 17.89 13.85 -22.20
CA HIS A 167 16.89 13.61 -23.24
C HIS A 167 16.92 12.14 -23.70
N LEU A 168 15.74 11.63 -24.06
CA LEU A 168 15.67 10.33 -24.74
C LEU A 168 16.54 10.41 -26.02
N SER A 169 17.33 9.37 -26.30
CA SER A 169 18.12 9.35 -27.52
C SER A 169 17.21 9.37 -28.74
N GLU A 170 17.70 9.96 -29.84
CA GLU A 170 16.94 10.04 -31.10
C GLU A 170 16.53 8.67 -31.64
N ASP A 171 17.20 7.59 -31.21
CA ASP A 171 16.86 6.22 -31.57
C ASP A 171 15.59 5.69 -30.87
N PHE A 172 15.03 6.46 -29.92
CA PHE A 172 13.83 6.11 -29.17
C PHE A 172 12.57 6.83 -29.70
N ILE A 173 12.74 7.76 -30.62
CA ILE A 173 11.69 8.57 -31.25
C ILE A 173 11.42 8.07 -32.66
#